data_3eb90946e9896dadaeef83c40fd42bd2
#
_entry.id   3eb90946e9896dadaeef83c40fd42bd2
#
_cell.length_a   1.000
_cell.length_b   1.000
_cell.length_c   1.000
_cell.angle_alpha   90.00
_cell.angle_beta   90.00
_cell.angle_gamma   90.00
#
_symmetry.space_group_name_H-M   'P 1'
#
loop_
_entity.id
_entity.type
_entity.pdbx_description
1 polymer ?
#
loop_
_entity_poly.entity_id
_entity_poly.type
_entity_poly.pdbx_seq_one_letter_code
_entity_poly.pdbx_strand_id
1 'polypeptide(L)'
;PNNSEWVIGISIGSEAKYSSFENLVVKDITGYGGGNGIAKSRDESLYYTYTNPTSIGDSFKLGDINIKTGEPIESTNRTTSDFISIEGYDEIGYLSVSRYLGYQGNSCNIWNMIAHFYDGEQKYISSADSYFYRRIGVPDGAKYMKVTILEESYPTDFSVQYFMVPTHCSFKNIKFENNRCVGLAQSAMKDMLVENCEFTNCGQSSAKCAYDAEDGWDMMQDVTFRKLNFHDNPNNDFLTCAGHNFVIEDMIDGKVHFWERTNSYVVRNCNNLSSAYLGHTSRKRSGYVRFCNNTINGNISIGAAEENDDWPLTVKDCNINGRAENTIDTGLYLRCDIGKSNNKDNNLNISLGSGNFKDCTISNKSGENMGGIYENCTFENISGNIHGTFNISNSTINNWVTYAGAYDPSYNFTNCELNNFEIIFGYWHQGASTLFNNC
;
A
#
# COMPACT_ATOMS: atom_id res chain seq x y z
N PRO A 1 -26.73 10.19 27.08
CA PRO A 1 -25.46 9.52 26.85
C PRO A 1 -24.60 10.45 26.01
N ASN A 2 -23.41 10.83 26.51
CA ASN A 2 -22.47 11.60 25.75
C ASN A 2 -22.03 10.77 24.52
N ASN A 3 -22.43 11.22 23.34
CA ASN A 3 -22.00 10.65 22.07
C ASN A 3 -20.53 11.03 21.75
N SER A 4 -19.67 11.01 22.74
CA SER A 4 -18.26 11.36 22.55
C SER A 4 -17.55 10.24 21.79
N GLU A 5 -17.15 10.53 20.57
CA GLU A 5 -16.30 9.64 19.76
C GLU A 5 -14.86 9.51 20.32
N TRP A 6 -14.56 10.25 21.37
CA TRP A 6 -13.22 10.31 21.99
C TRP A 6 -13.03 9.39 23.21
N VAL A 7 -13.93 8.45 23.41
CA VAL A 7 -13.76 7.42 24.44
C VAL A 7 -12.89 6.30 23.89
N ILE A 8 -11.85 5.93 24.60
CA ILE A 8 -10.91 4.87 24.21
C ILE A 8 -10.89 3.79 25.29
N GLY A 9 -11.11 2.53 24.92
CA GLY A 9 -11.09 1.40 25.86
C GLY A 9 -9.67 1.06 26.33
N ILE A 10 -8.74 0.87 25.39
CA ILE A 10 -7.32 0.65 25.67
C ILE A 10 -6.51 1.79 25.03
N SER A 11 -5.79 2.57 25.83
CA SER A 11 -4.94 3.65 25.32
C SER A 11 -3.48 3.37 25.56
N ILE A 12 -2.66 3.48 24.50
CA ILE A 12 -1.21 3.36 24.57
C ILE A 12 -0.59 4.75 24.45
N GLY A 13 0.26 5.10 25.41
CA GLY A 13 1.02 6.36 25.37
C GLY A 13 2.20 6.28 24.39
N SER A 14 2.63 7.42 23.88
CA SER A 14 3.73 7.54 22.90
C SER A 14 5.08 7.03 23.41
N GLU A 15 5.28 6.98 24.72
CA GLU A 15 6.52 6.49 25.35
C GLU A 15 6.46 5.01 25.72
N ALA A 16 5.36 4.32 25.37
CA ALA A 16 5.19 2.92 25.72
C ALA A 16 6.18 2.05 24.92
N LYS A 17 6.94 1.23 25.63
CA LYS A 17 7.85 0.25 25.05
C LYS A 17 7.54 -1.13 25.62
N TYR A 18 7.62 -2.17 24.78
CA TYR A 18 7.48 -3.57 25.19
C TYR A 18 6.18 -3.87 25.94
N SER A 19 5.11 -3.15 25.63
CA SER A 19 3.80 -3.34 26.26
C SER A 19 2.98 -4.40 25.53
N SER A 20 2.39 -5.33 26.29
CA SER A 20 1.53 -6.38 25.74
C SER A 20 0.15 -6.33 26.35
N PHE A 21 -0.87 -6.42 25.50
CA PHE A 21 -2.27 -6.55 25.85
C PHE A 21 -2.76 -7.90 25.35
N GLU A 22 -3.18 -8.76 26.27
CA GLU A 22 -3.48 -10.15 25.93
C GLU A 22 -4.76 -10.67 26.58
N ASN A 23 -5.49 -11.53 25.86
CA ASN A 23 -6.64 -12.27 26.37
C ASN A 23 -7.77 -11.35 26.90
N LEU A 24 -8.12 -10.33 26.13
CA LEU A 24 -9.09 -9.31 26.52
C LEU A 24 -10.33 -9.35 25.63
N VAL A 25 -11.45 -8.90 26.20
CA VAL A 25 -12.64 -8.50 25.43
C VAL A 25 -12.87 -7.01 25.64
N VAL A 26 -12.83 -6.24 24.56
CA VAL A 26 -13.04 -4.78 24.56
C VAL A 26 -14.33 -4.52 23.81
N LYS A 27 -15.38 -4.15 24.51
CA LYS A 27 -16.72 -4.08 23.91
C LYS A 27 -17.55 -2.88 24.34
N ASP A 28 -18.54 -2.59 23.52
CA ASP A 28 -19.58 -1.58 23.79
C ASP A 28 -18.99 -0.18 24.02
N ILE A 29 -17.84 0.12 23.41
CA ILE A 29 -17.20 1.43 23.52
C ILE A 29 -17.87 2.39 22.51
N THR A 30 -18.29 3.56 22.98
CA THR A 30 -18.93 4.56 22.13
C THR A 30 -17.96 5.26 21.17
N GLY A 31 -16.66 5.10 21.40
CA GLY A 31 -15.57 5.58 20.56
C GLY A 31 -14.71 4.43 20.02
N TYR A 32 -13.45 4.44 20.39
CA TYR A 32 -12.43 3.49 19.92
C TYR A 32 -12.25 2.36 20.93
N GLY A 33 -12.27 1.11 20.49
CA GLY A 33 -11.98 -0.03 21.35
C GLY A 33 -10.57 0.00 21.91
N GLY A 34 -9.60 0.32 21.10
CA GLY A 34 -8.20 0.47 21.51
C GLY A 34 -7.41 1.33 20.56
N GLY A 35 -6.21 1.68 20.97
CA GLY A 35 -5.26 2.40 20.14
C GLY A 35 -4.46 3.47 20.85
N ASN A 36 -3.66 4.19 20.12
CA ASN A 36 -2.94 5.38 20.57
C ASN A 36 -3.61 6.69 20.10
N GLY A 37 -4.88 6.68 19.91
CA GLY A 37 -5.80 7.77 19.58
C GLY A 37 -5.22 9.02 18.90
N ILE A 38 -5.83 9.47 17.85
CA ILE A 38 -5.44 10.67 17.07
C ILE A 38 -5.24 11.91 17.95
N ALA A 39 -5.98 12.03 19.05
CA ALA A 39 -5.92 13.19 19.95
C ALA A 39 -4.56 13.38 20.65
N LYS A 40 -3.81 12.30 20.90
CA LYS A 40 -2.50 12.38 21.55
C LYS A 40 -1.33 12.58 20.60
N SER A 41 -1.45 12.17 19.36
CA SER A 41 -0.43 12.42 18.34
C SER A 41 -0.30 13.91 17.97
N ARG A 42 -1.24 14.73 18.38
CA ARG A 42 -1.24 16.19 18.20
C ARG A 42 -0.78 16.96 19.43
N ASP A 43 -0.45 16.29 20.52
CA ASP A 43 0.07 16.94 21.71
C ASP A 43 1.50 17.39 21.42
N GLU A 44 1.69 18.70 21.25
CA GLU A 44 3.00 19.32 20.96
C GLU A 44 4.03 19.01 22.05
N SER A 45 3.61 18.63 23.25
CA SER A 45 4.50 18.22 24.34
C SER A 45 5.26 16.91 24.04
N LEU A 46 4.87 16.16 23.03
CA LEU A 46 5.54 14.93 22.59
C LEU A 46 6.58 15.15 21.50
N TYR A 47 6.73 16.38 21.02
CA TYR A 47 7.69 16.71 19.97
C TYR A 47 8.98 17.24 20.57
N TYR A 48 10.06 16.51 20.40
CA TYR A 48 11.39 17.07 20.61
C TYR A 48 11.83 17.75 19.31
N THR A 49 11.79 19.06 19.30
CA THR A 49 12.32 19.84 18.20
C THR A 49 13.82 20.02 18.42
N TYR A 50 14.62 19.33 17.64
CA TYR A 50 16.03 19.65 17.52
C TYR A 50 16.18 20.70 16.44
N THR A 51 16.25 21.94 16.83
CA THR A 51 16.71 23.00 15.95
C THR A 51 18.22 23.01 16.02
N ASN A 52 18.88 22.55 14.97
CA ASN A 52 20.27 22.90 14.77
C ASN A 52 20.28 24.30 14.13
N PRO A 53 20.59 25.36 14.86
CA PRO A 53 20.55 26.74 14.36
C PRO A 53 21.68 27.04 13.38
N THR A 54 22.64 26.15 13.22
CA THR A 54 23.66 26.31 12.20
C THR A 54 23.03 26.10 10.83
N SER A 55 23.15 27.09 9.97
CA SER A 55 22.70 27.01 8.59
C SER A 55 23.28 25.76 7.93
N ILE A 56 22.48 24.72 7.79
CA ILE A 56 22.89 23.49 7.07
C ILE A 56 22.95 23.76 5.56
N GLY A 57 22.47 24.93 5.10
CA GLY A 57 22.51 25.30 3.70
C GLY A 57 23.88 25.18 3.05
N ASP A 58 24.95 25.49 3.76
CA ASP A 58 26.32 25.36 3.26
C ASP A 58 26.80 23.89 3.15
N SER A 59 26.07 22.94 3.74
CA SER A 59 26.41 21.53 3.70
C SER A 59 25.80 20.78 2.53
N PHE A 60 24.90 21.40 1.78
CA PHE A 60 24.31 20.78 0.59
C PHE A 60 25.18 21.00 -0.64
N LYS A 61 25.48 19.92 -1.35
CA LYS A 61 26.27 19.90 -2.57
C LYS A 61 25.51 19.18 -3.68
N LEU A 62 25.76 19.56 -4.93
CA LEU A 62 25.27 18.80 -6.08
C LEU A 62 25.73 17.34 -5.98
N GLY A 63 24.79 16.45 -6.14
CA GLY A 63 24.99 15.01 -6.03
C GLY A 63 23.76 14.28 -5.54
N ASP A 64 23.80 12.98 -5.67
CA ASP A 64 22.78 12.04 -5.22
C ASP A 64 23.44 10.85 -4.51
N ILE A 65 22.65 9.97 -3.95
CA ILE A 65 23.10 8.73 -3.30
C ILE A 65 22.29 7.56 -3.84
N ASN A 66 22.99 6.50 -4.20
CA ASN A 66 22.35 5.26 -4.61
C ASN A 66 21.58 4.65 -3.44
N ILE A 67 20.27 4.56 -3.57
CA ILE A 67 19.38 4.07 -2.51
C ILE A 67 19.57 2.59 -2.13
N LYS A 68 20.28 1.81 -2.97
CA LYS A 68 20.56 0.40 -2.71
C LYS A 68 21.93 0.17 -2.08
N THR A 69 22.89 1.02 -2.41
CA THR A 69 24.29 0.82 -1.96
C THR A 69 24.81 1.90 -1.03
N GLY A 70 24.16 3.06 -0.98
CA GLY A 70 24.63 4.22 -0.23
C GLY A 70 25.78 4.97 -0.87
N GLU A 71 26.22 4.57 -2.06
CA GLU A 71 27.33 5.19 -2.77
C GLU A 71 26.92 6.51 -3.41
N PRO A 72 27.80 7.52 -3.42
CA PRO A 72 27.56 8.78 -4.11
C PRO A 72 27.35 8.60 -5.61
N ILE A 73 26.43 9.37 -6.18
CA ILE A 73 26.16 9.45 -7.61
C ILE A 73 26.31 10.91 -8.04
N GLU A 74 26.97 11.15 -9.15
CA GLU A 74 27.00 12.49 -9.76
C GLU A 74 25.57 12.89 -10.21
N SER A 75 25.17 14.09 -9.87
CA SER A 75 23.90 14.66 -10.28
C SER A 75 24.04 16.17 -10.51
N THR A 76 23.38 16.66 -11.53
CA THR A 76 23.33 18.09 -11.87
C THR A 76 22.04 18.77 -11.42
N ASN A 77 21.07 18.00 -10.93
CA ASN A 77 19.74 18.48 -10.59
C ASN A 77 19.26 18.03 -9.20
N ARG A 78 20.14 17.44 -8.41
CA ARG A 78 19.85 17.02 -7.04
C ARG A 78 20.93 17.52 -6.10
N THR A 79 20.58 17.75 -4.85
CA THR A 79 21.53 18.19 -3.82
C THR A 79 21.47 17.26 -2.63
N THR A 80 22.64 16.93 -2.09
CA THR A 80 22.77 16.05 -0.91
C THR A 80 23.50 16.77 0.21
N SER A 81 23.03 16.60 1.46
CA SER A 81 23.66 17.14 2.64
C SER A 81 24.96 16.42 3.02
N ASP A 82 25.78 17.06 3.81
CA ASP A 82 26.80 16.36 4.62
C ASP A 82 26.11 15.45 5.66
N PHE A 83 26.88 14.69 6.43
CA PHE A 83 26.35 13.86 7.50
C PHE A 83 25.70 14.70 8.61
N ILE A 84 24.49 14.33 8.96
CA ILE A 84 23.73 14.90 10.08
C ILE A 84 23.74 13.84 11.18
N SER A 85 24.24 14.19 12.37
CA SER A 85 24.20 13.28 13.51
C SER A 85 22.76 13.14 14.02
N ILE A 86 22.31 11.90 14.15
CA ILE A 86 21.06 11.52 14.80
C ILE A 86 21.32 10.60 16.00
N GLU A 87 22.53 10.61 16.51
CA GLU A 87 22.93 9.82 17.67
C GLU A 87 22.12 10.22 18.91
N GLY A 88 21.63 9.21 19.66
CA GLY A 88 20.75 9.41 20.80
C GLY A 88 19.26 9.47 20.44
N TYR A 89 18.91 9.45 19.15
CA TYR A 89 17.52 9.46 18.67
C TYR A 89 17.05 8.14 18.02
N ASP A 90 17.90 7.16 17.98
CA ASP A 90 17.64 5.81 17.49
C ASP A 90 16.48 5.09 18.24
N GLU A 91 16.24 5.47 19.49
CA GLU A 91 15.13 4.96 20.28
C GLU A 91 13.80 5.73 20.10
N ILE A 92 13.81 6.86 19.41
CA ILE A 92 12.64 7.75 19.32
C ILE A 92 11.62 7.24 18.30
N GLY A 93 12.05 6.45 17.34
CA GLY A 93 11.17 5.80 16.37
C GLY A 93 11.05 6.57 15.06
N TYR A 94 10.76 7.87 15.07
CA TYR A 94 10.53 8.64 13.85
C TYR A 94 11.18 10.02 13.88
N LEU A 95 11.56 10.48 12.71
CA LEU A 95 11.99 11.86 12.49
C LEU A 95 11.22 12.47 11.30
N SER A 96 11.18 13.77 11.24
CA SER A 96 10.73 14.54 10.10
C SER A 96 11.80 15.55 9.73
N VAL A 97 12.02 15.68 8.45
CA VAL A 97 12.91 16.69 7.90
C VAL A 97 12.04 17.80 7.35
N SER A 98 12.24 19.02 7.82
CA SER A 98 11.43 20.15 7.40
C SER A 98 12.22 21.45 7.40
N ARG A 99 11.74 22.42 6.67
CA ARG A 99 12.15 23.80 6.84
C ARG A 99 11.64 24.34 8.17
N TYR A 100 12.40 25.19 8.83
CA TYR A 100 12.17 25.67 10.20
C TYR A 100 10.76 26.22 10.49
N LEU A 101 10.07 26.79 9.56
CA LEU A 101 8.74 27.38 9.78
C LEU A 101 7.59 26.36 9.76
N GLY A 102 7.91 25.11 9.94
CA GLY A 102 7.01 24.11 10.42
C GLY A 102 5.81 23.82 9.56
N TYR A 103 5.00 23.07 10.18
CA TYR A 103 3.71 22.50 9.87
C TYR A 103 2.74 23.32 9.01
N GLN A 104 2.90 24.63 8.87
CA GLN A 104 2.04 25.51 8.06
C GLN A 104 2.79 26.48 7.14
N GLY A 105 4.09 26.34 7.00
CA GLY A 105 4.89 27.23 6.17
C GLY A 105 4.71 26.99 4.68
N ASN A 106 3.81 27.72 4.06
CA ASN A 106 3.46 27.67 2.65
C ASN A 106 4.58 28.10 1.67
N SER A 107 5.82 28.21 2.10
CA SER A 107 6.90 28.77 1.28
C SER A 107 8.07 27.82 0.98
N CYS A 108 7.93 26.53 1.26
CA CYS A 108 8.95 25.56 0.89
C CYS A 108 8.66 24.98 -0.50
N ASN A 109 9.53 25.25 -1.46
CA ASN A 109 9.48 24.64 -2.80
C ASN A 109 10.10 23.24 -2.85
N ILE A 110 10.53 22.70 -1.70
CA ILE A 110 11.15 21.37 -1.61
C ILE A 110 10.07 20.38 -1.19
N TRP A 111 9.58 19.61 -2.13
CA TRP A 111 8.50 18.67 -1.88
C TRP A 111 8.97 17.23 -1.70
N ASN A 112 10.09 16.86 -2.33
CA ASN A 112 10.55 15.48 -2.36
C ASN A 112 11.99 15.39 -1.87
N MET A 113 12.24 14.44 -0.96
CA MET A 113 13.56 14.17 -0.43
C MET A 113 13.73 12.71 -0.08
N ILE A 114 14.96 12.25 0.01
CA ILE A 114 15.34 10.92 0.46
C ILE A 114 16.24 11.07 1.69
N ALA A 115 15.90 10.38 2.78
CA ALA A 115 16.77 10.22 3.91
C ALA A 115 17.60 8.94 3.75
N HIS A 116 18.90 9.05 3.90
CA HIS A 116 19.84 7.93 3.84
C HIS A 116 20.45 7.74 5.23
N PHE A 117 20.33 6.56 5.79
CA PHE A 117 20.74 6.24 7.14
C PHE A 117 22.07 5.48 7.17
N TYR A 118 22.89 5.81 8.14
CA TYR A 118 24.23 5.25 8.33
C TYR A 118 24.48 4.93 9.80
N ASP A 119 25.27 3.90 10.05
CA ASP A 119 25.69 3.50 11.41
C ASP A 119 26.78 4.44 12.01
N GLY A 120 27.30 4.07 13.18
CA GLY A 120 28.34 4.85 13.87
C GLY A 120 29.68 4.93 13.13
N GLU A 121 29.93 4.02 12.19
CA GLU A 121 31.12 4.02 11.33
C GLU A 121 30.84 4.67 9.96
N GLN A 122 29.69 5.31 9.82
CA GLN A 122 29.19 5.90 8.56
C GLN A 122 28.99 4.89 7.42
N LYS A 123 28.75 3.63 7.76
CA LYS A 123 28.38 2.61 6.82
C LYS A 123 26.87 2.68 6.56
N TYR A 124 26.50 2.59 5.27
CA TYR A 124 25.12 2.67 4.82
C TYR A 124 24.26 1.54 5.39
N ILE A 125 23.07 1.89 5.88
CA ILE A 125 22.05 0.96 6.39
C ILE A 125 20.89 0.86 5.39
N SER A 126 20.23 1.99 5.13
CA SER A 126 19.03 2.03 4.29
C SER A 126 18.69 3.46 3.86
N SER A 127 17.73 3.57 2.95
CA SER A 127 17.13 4.84 2.58
C SER A 127 15.63 4.80 2.75
N ALA A 128 15.05 5.94 3.07
CA ALA A 128 13.61 6.16 3.13
C ALA A 128 13.24 7.43 2.39
N ASP A 129 12.25 7.30 1.52
CA ASP A 129 11.68 8.44 0.83
C ASP A 129 10.86 9.30 1.76
N SER A 130 10.92 10.59 1.53
CA SER A 130 10.12 11.53 2.26
C SER A 130 9.68 12.69 1.38
N TYR A 131 8.71 13.38 1.86
CA TYR A 131 8.33 14.69 1.37
C TYR A 131 8.16 15.62 2.57
N PHE A 132 8.00 16.87 2.30
CA PHE A 132 7.82 17.87 3.34
C PHE A 132 6.80 17.43 4.41
N TYR A 133 7.18 17.43 5.69
CA TYR A 133 6.51 16.94 6.95
C TYR A 133 6.15 15.46 7.06
N ARG A 134 6.54 14.62 6.14
CA ARG A 134 6.39 13.18 6.36
C ARG A 134 7.29 12.71 7.50
N ARG A 135 6.78 11.80 8.33
CA ARG A 135 7.57 11.16 9.37
C ARG A 135 8.27 9.96 8.77
N ILE A 136 9.53 9.80 9.13
CA ILE A 136 10.37 8.72 8.64
C ILE A 136 10.84 7.91 9.84
N GLY A 137 10.64 6.59 9.78
CA GLY A 137 11.17 5.69 10.81
C GLY A 137 12.70 5.69 10.80
N VAL A 138 13.30 5.78 11.97
CA VAL A 138 14.74 5.63 12.13
C VAL A 138 15.06 4.14 12.21
N PRO A 139 15.88 3.59 11.30
CA PRO A 139 16.26 2.19 11.37
C PRO A 139 17.19 1.93 12.55
N ASP A 140 17.13 0.70 13.07
CA ASP A 140 17.99 0.28 14.17
C ASP A 140 19.46 0.45 13.83
N GLY A 141 20.24 0.95 14.78
CA GLY A 141 21.68 1.18 14.62
C GLY A 141 22.06 2.47 13.86
N ALA A 142 21.10 3.23 13.35
CA ALA A 142 21.42 4.49 12.68
C ALA A 142 21.93 5.55 13.66
N LYS A 143 23.06 6.14 13.33
CA LYS A 143 23.70 7.23 14.08
C LYS A 143 23.84 8.50 13.25
N TYR A 144 23.85 8.35 11.95
CA TYR A 144 23.94 9.45 10.99
C TYR A 144 22.90 9.31 9.90
N MET A 145 22.52 10.44 9.34
CA MET A 145 21.76 10.48 8.12
C MET A 145 22.33 11.50 7.15
N LYS A 146 22.04 11.31 5.86
CA LYS A 146 22.12 12.35 4.82
C LYS A 146 20.75 12.54 4.20
N VAL A 147 20.51 13.72 3.67
CA VAL A 147 19.27 14.02 2.97
C VAL A 147 19.60 14.43 1.54
N THR A 148 19.02 13.73 0.57
CA THR A 148 19.03 14.15 -0.83
C THR A 148 17.72 14.86 -1.14
N ILE A 149 17.80 16.06 -1.67
CA ILE A 149 16.69 16.81 -2.23
C ILE A 149 16.62 16.49 -3.71
N LEU A 150 15.44 16.10 -4.18
CA LEU A 150 15.24 15.63 -5.56
C LEU A 150 15.16 16.77 -6.59
N GLU A 151 15.46 17.98 -6.19
CA GLU A 151 15.44 19.20 -7.00
C GLU A 151 16.75 19.94 -6.80
N GLU A 152 17.17 20.73 -7.78
CA GLU A 152 18.30 21.65 -7.64
C GLU A 152 17.90 22.80 -6.69
N SER A 153 18.03 22.57 -5.40
CA SER A 153 17.66 23.52 -4.36
C SER A 153 18.64 23.43 -3.20
N TYR A 154 19.00 24.59 -2.66
CA TYR A 154 19.89 24.72 -1.53
C TYR A 154 19.10 25.29 -0.35
N PRO A 155 18.61 24.46 0.56
CA PRO A 155 17.82 24.93 1.68
C PRO A 155 18.68 25.73 2.66
N THR A 156 18.24 26.92 3.00
CA THR A 156 18.89 27.77 4.00
C THR A 156 18.41 27.51 5.43
N ASP A 157 17.21 26.94 5.56
CA ASP A 157 16.54 26.69 6.83
C ASP A 157 16.10 25.23 6.89
N PHE A 158 16.97 24.39 7.40
CA PHE A 158 16.71 22.98 7.48
C PHE A 158 16.64 22.53 8.94
N SER A 159 15.60 21.81 9.32
CA SER A 159 15.46 21.30 10.68
C SER A 159 15.10 19.80 10.66
N VAL A 160 15.53 19.11 11.69
CA VAL A 160 15.15 17.74 11.98
C VAL A 160 14.29 17.72 13.22
N GLN A 161 13.09 17.18 13.12
CA GLN A 161 12.18 17.00 14.24
C GLN A 161 12.08 15.53 14.59
N TYR A 162 12.05 15.21 15.86
CA TYR A 162 11.99 13.84 16.38
C TYR A 162 10.63 13.57 17.02
N PHE A 163 10.12 12.36 16.85
CA PHE A 163 8.82 11.96 17.36
C PHE A 163 8.95 10.66 18.14
N MET A 164 8.43 10.65 19.35
CA MET A 164 8.30 9.43 20.14
C MET A 164 7.01 8.71 19.76
N VAL A 165 7.12 7.41 19.54
CA VAL A 165 5.98 6.55 19.25
C VAL A 165 6.07 5.28 20.09
N PRO A 166 4.95 4.60 20.37
CA PRO A 166 4.99 3.30 21.00
C PRO A 166 5.82 2.32 20.16
N THR A 167 6.70 1.58 20.81
CA THR A 167 7.58 0.61 20.13
C THR A 167 7.51 -0.77 20.78
N HIS A 168 7.68 -1.84 19.97
CA HIS A 168 7.68 -3.23 20.44
C HIS A 168 6.42 -3.60 21.23
N CYS A 169 5.27 -3.06 20.85
CA CYS A 169 4.02 -3.34 21.53
C CYS A 169 3.25 -4.46 20.85
N SER A 170 2.40 -5.15 21.61
CA SER A 170 1.58 -6.20 21.03
C SER A 170 0.15 -6.22 21.56
N PHE A 171 -0.77 -6.64 20.67
CA PHE A 171 -2.15 -6.98 20.96
C PHE A 171 -2.38 -8.43 20.57
N LYS A 172 -2.72 -9.29 21.52
CA LYS A 172 -2.86 -10.73 21.27
C LYS A 172 -4.13 -11.31 21.87
N ASN A 173 -4.80 -12.15 21.12
CA ASN A 173 -6.00 -12.85 21.60
C ASN A 173 -7.05 -11.87 22.13
N ILE A 174 -7.33 -10.80 21.40
CA ILE A 174 -8.28 -9.77 21.82
C ILE A 174 -9.49 -9.80 20.92
N LYS A 175 -10.69 -9.76 21.54
CA LYS A 175 -11.93 -9.54 20.85
C LYS A 175 -12.36 -8.09 20.98
N PHE A 176 -12.48 -7.39 19.87
CA PHE A 176 -13.10 -6.06 19.77
C PHE A 176 -14.53 -6.22 19.27
N GLU A 177 -15.51 -5.88 20.09
CA GLU A 177 -16.93 -6.14 19.81
C GLU A 177 -17.79 -4.90 20.05
N ASN A 178 -18.66 -4.56 19.09
CA ASN A 178 -19.62 -3.45 19.21
C ASN A 178 -18.94 -2.09 19.50
N ASN A 179 -17.73 -1.86 19.04
CA ASN A 179 -17.06 -0.58 19.23
C ASN A 179 -17.51 0.39 18.12
N ARG A 180 -18.16 1.48 18.49
CA ARG A 180 -18.90 2.31 17.55
C ARG A 180 -18.01 2.99 16.49
N CYS A 181 -16.85 3.52 16.87
CA CYS A 181 -15.96 4.16 15.90
C CYS A 181 -15.07 3.13 15.22
N VAL A 182 -14.18 2.52 15.97
CA VAL A 182 -13.17 1.58 15.48
C VAL A 182 -12.90 0.54 16.56
N GLY A 183 -12.60 -0.68 16.19
CA GLY A 183 -12.13 -1.69 17.13
C GLY A 183 -10.73 -1.35 17.65
N LEU A 184 -9.78 -1.13 16.76
CA LEU A 184 -8.42 -0.73 17.09
C LEU A 184 -7.94 0.34 16.10
N ALA A 185 -7.61 1.53 16.61
CA ALA A 185 -7.11 2.65 15.83
C ALA A 185 -5.67 2.99 16.21
N GLN A 186 -4.83 3.16 15.23
CA GLN A 186 -3.41 3.42 15.43
C GLN A 186 -2.92 4.52 14.50
N SER A 187 -2.29 5.53 15.05
CA SER A 187 -1.79 6.67 14.29
C SER A 187 -0.26 6.78 14.29
N ALA A 188 0.43 6.07 15.17
CA ALA A 188 1.88 6.07 15.26
C ALA A 188 2.37 4.85 16.04
N MET A 189 3.13 3.98 15.42
CA MET A 189 3.75 2.82 16.07
C MET A 189 4.96 2.33 15.29
N LYS A 190 5.92 1.75 15.97
CA LYS A 190 7.04 1.05 15.37
C LYS A 190 7.16 -0.34 15.99
N ASP A 191 7.41 -1.33 15.13
CA ASP A 191 7.67 -2.71 15.56
C ASP A 191 6.55 -3.28 16.45
N MET A 192 5.37 -3.43 15.85
CA MET A 192 4.18 -3.87 16.55
C MET A 192 3.66 -5.19 16.00
N LEU A 193 3.07 -5.99 16.89
CA LEU A 193 2.36 -7.22 16.56
C LEU A 193 0.89 -7.15 16.97
N VAL A 194 -0.01 -7.40 16.02
CA VAL A 194 -1.44 -7.66 16.28
C VAL A 194 -1.72 -9.11 15.85
N GLU A 195 -2.00 -9.97 16.82
CA GLU A 195 -2.10 -11.41 16.57
C GLU A 195 -3.34 -12.04 17.18
N ASN A 196 -4.01 -12.88 16.38
CA ASN A 196 -5.19 -13.65 16.81
C ASN A 196 -6.28 -12.75 17.43
N CYS A 197 -6.57 -11.63 16.77
CA CYS A 197 -7.59 -10.69 17.20
C CYS A 197 -8.85 -10.80 16.32
N GLU A 198 -10.00 -10.66 16.96
CA GLU A 198 -11.31 -10.69 16.32
C GLU A 198 -11.96 -9.30 16.38
N PHE A 199 -12.53 -8.87 15.27
CA PHE A 199 -13.21 -7.60 15.13
C PHE A 199 -14.64 -7.84 14.63
N THR A 200 -15.62 -7.60 15.46
CA THR A 200 -17.02 -7.83 15.10
C THR A 200 -17.91 -6.63 15.45
N ASN A 201 -18.78 -6.25 14.52
CA ASN A 201 -19.70 -5.13 14.64
C ASN A 201 -19.00 -3.82 15.07
N CYS A 202 -17.82 -3.56 14.56
CA CYS A 202 -17.06 -2.32 14.77
C CYS A 202 -17.17 -1.39 13.55
N GLY A 203 -16.84 -0.10 13.71
CA GLY A 203 -16.78 0.84 12.58
C GLY A 203 -18.12 1.39 12.11
N GLN A 204 -19.05 1.65 13.02
CA GLN A 204 -20.39 2.16 12.71
C GLN A 204 -20.46 3.67 12.51
N SER A 205 -19.40 4.41 12.83
CA SER A 205 -19.37 5.89 12.79
C SER A 205 -18.43 6.43 11.72
N SER A 206 -17.87 7.60 11.95
CA SER A 206 -17.10 8.38 10.96
C SER A 206 -15.90 7.67 10.34
N ALA A 207 -15.17 6.86 11.08
CA ALA A 207 -14.01 6.13 10.56
C ALA A 207 -14.40 5.01 9.60
N LYS A 208 -15.58 4.41 9.75
CA LYS A 208 -16.13 3.37 8.86
C LYS A 208 -15.21 2.18 8.64
N CYS A 209 -14.45 1.77 9.64
CA CYS A 209 -13.59 0.59 9.59
C CYS A 209 -13.43 -0.05 10.96
N ALA A 210 -13.13 -1.34 11.00
CA ALA A 210 -12.95 -2.06 12.25
C ALA A 210 -11.52 -1.93 12.78
N TYR A 211 -10.53 -1.94 11.90
CA TYR A 211 -9.16 -1.55 12.17
C TYR A 211 -8.79 -0.34 11.32
N ASP A 212 -8.15 0.65 11.92
CA ASP A 212 -7.76 1.89 11.27
C ASP A 212 -6.31 2.28 11.62
N ALA A 213 -5.45 2.26 10.61
CA ALA A 213 -4.15 2.91 10.69
C ALA A 213 -4.26 4.28 10.01
N GLU A 214 -4.91 5.21 10.69
CA GLU A 214 -5.09 6.58 10.20
C GLU A 214 -3.86 7.41 10.55
N ASP A 215 -2.76 7.04 9.96
CA ASP A 215 -1.49 7.72 10.06
C ASP A 215 -1.31 8.66 8.86
N GLY A 216 -1.75 9.90 9.01
CA GLY A 216 -1.54 10.93 7.98
C GLY A 216 -0.06 11.32 7.78
N TRP A 217 0.85 10.80 8.63
CA TRP A 217 2.22 11.26 8.76
C TRP A 217 3.31 10.19 8.56
N ASP A 218 2.92 8.97 8.20
CA ASP A 218 3.82 7.82 8.03
C ASP A 218 4.58 7.39 9.32
N MET A 219 3.94 7.54 10.46
CA MET A 219 4.52 7.11 11.73
C MET A 219 4.20 5.65 12.10
N MET A 220 3.63 4.89 11.18
CA MET A 220 3.42 3.46 11.31
C MET A 220 4.51 2.73 10.53
N GLN A 221 5.30 1.91 11.19
CA GLN A 221 6.39 1.16 10.57
C GLN A 221 6.59 -0.21 11.23
N ASP A 222 6.99 -1.20 10.42
CA ASP A 222 7.35 -2.55 10.89
C ASP A 222 6.23 -3.21 11.69
N VAL A 223 5.01 -3.21 11.13
CA VAL A 223 3.82 -3.72 11.82
C VAL A 223 3.40 -5.05 11.22
N THR A 224 3.25 -6.06 12.07
CA THR A 224 2.78 -7.39 11.70
C THR A 224 1.37 -7.63 12.21
N PHE A 225 0.50 -8.02 11.29
CA PHE A 225 -0.87 -8.46 11.54
C PHE A 225 -0.97 -9.95 11.19
N ARG A 226 -1.33 -10.78 12.17
CA ARG A 226 -1.39 -12.23 11.98
C ARG A 226 -2.68 -12.80 12.52
N LYS A 227 -3.33 -13.69 11.77
CA LYS A 227 -4.54 -14.42 12.17
C LYS A 227 -5.66 -13.49 12.64
N LEU A 228 -5.89 -12.41 11.92
CA LEU A 228 -7.02 -11.52 12.19
C LEU A 228 -8.31 -12.09 11.61
N ASN A 229 -9.40 -11.88 12.33
CA ASN A 229 -10.74 -12.29 11.91
C ASN A 229 -11.67 -11.08 11.96
N PHE A 230 -12.19 -10.67 10.81
CA PHE A 230 -13.13 -9.58 10.69
C PHE A 230 -14.46 -10.10 10.17
N HIS A 231 -15.54 -9.89 10.90
CA HIS A 231 -16.86 -10.30 10.45
C HIS A 231 -17.94 -9.38 11.01
N ASP A 232 -19.07 -9.34 10.33
CA ASP A 232 -20.25 -8.54 10.71
C ASP A 232 -19.98 -7.04 10.86
N ASN A 233 -18.89 -6.53 10.33
CA ASN A 233 -18.59 -5.10 10.33
C ASN A 233 -19.37 -4.41 9.21
N PRO A 234 -20.01 -3.26 9.49
CA PRO A 234 -20.93 -2.66 8.52
C PRO A 234 -20.23 -1.99 7.33
N ASN A 235 -18.93 -1.73 7.43
CA ASN A 235 -18.17 -0.98 6.43
C ASN A 235 -16.86 -1.69 6.08
N ASN A 236 -15.72 -1.00 6.16
CA ASN A 236 -14.41 -1.59 5.93
C ASN A 236 -13.94 -2.37 7.16
N ASP A 237 -13.18 -3.42 6.94
CA ASP A 237 -12.59 -4.20 8.01
C ASP A 237 -11.21 -3.66 8.38
N PHE A 238 -10.26 -3.74 7.47
CA PHE A 238 -8.89 -3.31 7.67
C PHE A 238 -8.56 -2.15 6.73
N LEU A 239 -8.17 -1.02 7.29
CA LEU A 239 -7.82 0.18 6.55
C LEU A 239 -6.44 0.69 6.97
N THR A 240 -5.60 1.05 6.01
CA THR A 240 -4.39 1.83 6.24
C THR A 240 -4.38 3.07 5.36
N CYS A 241 -4.04 4.22 5.94
CA CYS A 241 -3.95 5.47 5.19
C CYS A 241 -2.53 5.78 4.75
N ALA A 242 -1.54 5.39 5.56
CA ALA A 242 -0.13 5.62 5.31
C ALA A 242 0.73 4.64 6.12
N GLY A 243 2.06 4.81 6.06
CA GLY A 243 3.00 3.97 6.75
C GLY A 243 3.70 2.97 5.84
N HIS A 244 4.60 2.16 6.38
CA HIS A 244 5.39 1.24 5.58
C HIS A 244 5.85 0.01 6.37
N ASN A 245 6.27 -1.02 5.62
CA ASN A 245 6.69 -2.30 6.16
C ASN A 245 5.58 -3.04 6.90
N PHE A 246 4.38 -3.08 6.33
CA PHE A 246 3.29 -3.88 6.88
C PHE A 246 3.37 -5.33 6.41
N VAL A 247 3.16 -6.26 7.32
CA VAL A 247 2.97 -7.67 7.01
C VAL A 247 1.59 -8.11 7.50
N ILE A 248 0.73 -8.52 6.58
CA ILE A 248 -0.57 -9.12 6.89
C ILE A 248 -0.49 -10.59 6.48
N GLU A 249 -0.65 -11.48 7.44
CA GLU A 249 -0.54 -12.92 7.17
C GLU A 249 -1.59 -13.75 7.90
N ASP A 250 -1.99 -14.84 7.27
CA ASP A 250 -2.92 -15.83 7.81
C ASP A 250 -4.26 -15.22 8.26
N MET A 251 -4.70 -14.12 7.63
CA MET A 251 -5.98 -13.49 7.94
C MET A 251 -7.12 -14.49 7.66
N ILE A 252 -8.03 -14.62 8.59
CA ILE A 252 -9.09 -15.64 8.55
C ILE A 252 -10.24 -15.17 7.67
N ASP A 253 -10.69 -13.94 7.86
CA ASP A 253 -11.75 -13.29 7.07
C ASP A 253 -11.55 -11.77 7.06
N GLY A 254 -12.15 -11.08 6.08
CA GLY A 254 -12.24 -9.62 6.02
C GLY A 254 -11.87 -9.00 4.70
N LYS A 255 -11.99 -7.68 4.66
CA LYS A 255 -11.57 -6.81 3.56
C LYS A 255 -10.27 -6.11 3.92
N VAL A 256 -9.34 -6.05 3.00
CA VAL A 256 -8.13 -5.25 3.16
C VAL A 256 -8.15 -4.05 2.23
N HIS A 257 -7.85 -2.88 2.78
CA HIS A 257 -7.85 -1.63 2.05
C HIS A 257 -6.58 -0.83 2.38
N PHE A 258 -5.67 -0.76 1.44
CA PHE A 258 -4.45 0.05 1.54
C PHE A 258 -4.63 1.30 0.70
N TRP A 259 -4.60 2.46 1.33
CA TRP A 259 -4.61 3.72 0.61
C TRP A 259 -3.26 4.01 -0.03
N GLU A 260 -3.25 4.93 -0.97
CA GLU A 260 -2.12 5.27 -1.83
C GLU A 260 -0.84 5.69 -1.11
N ARG A 261 -0.93 6.10 0.16
CA ARG A 261 0.24 6.46 0.96
C ARG A 261 0.88 5.30 1.69
N THR A 262 0.23 4.16 1.72
CA THR A 262 0.81 2.96 2.31
C THR A 262 1.90 2.42 1.40
N ASN A 263 3.05 2.16 1.96
CA ASN A 263 4.25 1.82 1.22
C ASN A 263 4.92 0.56 1.79
N SER A 264 5.43 -0.30 0.92
CA SER A 264 6.12 -1.54 1.33
C SER A 264 5.25 -2.44 2.20
N TYR A 265 4.36 -3.22 1.61
CA TYR A 265 3.56 -4.16 2.36
C TYR A 265 3.47 -5.54 1.69
N VAL A 266 3.26 -6.54 2.52
CA VAL A 266 3.01 -7.92 2.12
C VAL A 266 1.67 -8.37 2.68
N VAL A 267 0.81 -8.94 1.83
CA VAL A 267 -0.38 -9.68 2.26
C VAL A 267 -0.21 -11.13 1.79
N ARG A 268 -0.24 -12.07 2.71
CA ARG A 268 0.02 -13.47 2.35
C ARG A 268 -0.77 -14.48 3.15
N ASN A 269 -1.05 -15.62 2.53
CA ASN A 269 -1.69 -16.79 3.14
C ASN A 269 -3.08 -16.50 3.72
N CYS A 270 -3.78 -15.52 3.19
CA CYS A 270 -5.13 -15.15 3.63
C CYS A 270 -6.15 -15.95 2.81
N ASN A 271 -6.97 -16.76 3.47
CA ASN A 271 -7.75 -17.79 2.77
C ASN A 271 -9.21 -17.41 2.47
N ASN A 272 -9.68 -16.30 3.01
CA ASN A 272 -11.09 -15.91 2.87
C ASN A 272 -11.27 -14.38 2.81
N LEU A 273 -10.44 -13.69 2.04
CA LEU A 273 -10.63 -12.26 1.87
C LEU A 273 -11.90 -11.98 1.06
N SER A 274 -12.78 -11.16 1.59
CA SER A 274 -13.99 -10.76 0.86
C SER A 274 -13.69 -9.76 -0.26
N SER A 275 -12.67 -8.92 -0.11
CA SER A 275 -12.11 -8.06 -1.15
C SER A 275 -10.74 -7.50 -0.78
N ALA A 276 -10.00 -7.01 -1.76
CA ALA A 276 -8.73 -6.33 -1.55
C ALA A 276 -8.62 -5.07 -2.44
N TYR A 277 -8.27 -3.94 -1.83
CA TYR A 277 -7.83 -2.74 -2.54
C TYR A 277 -6.36 -2.50 -2.21
N LEU A 278 -5.52 -2.59 -3.23
CA LEU A 278 -4.08 -2.43 -3.12
C LEU A 278 -3.69 -1.05 -3.64
N GLY A 279 -3.77 -0.06 -2.76
CA GLY A 279 -3.30 1.29 -3.04
C GLY A 279 -1.79 1.33 -3.10
N HIS A 280 -1.28 2.19 -3.95
CA HIS A 280 0.13 2.48 -4.08
C HIS A 280 0.32 3.97 -4.27
N THR A 281 1.40 4.51 -3.72
CA THR A 281 1.64 5.95 -3.84
C THR A 281 2.00 6.34 -5.26
N SER A 282 1.40 7.41 -5.75
CA SER A 282 1.73 8.04 -7.02
C SER A 282 3.07 8.77 -7.03
N ARG A 283 3.78 8.81 -5.91
CA ARG A 283 5.06 9.51 -5.80
C ARG A 283 6.19 8.51 -5.92
N LYS A 284 7.20 8.82 -6.73
CA LYS A 284 8.40 8.00 -6.96
C LYS A 284 9.06 7.62 -5.63
N ARG A 285 8.83 6.43 -5.13
CA ARG A 285 9.28 5.99 -3.81
C ARG A 285 9.80 4.57 -3.82
N SER A 286 10.77 4.29 -2.93
CA SER A 286 11.29 2.96 -2.69
C SER A 286 10.32 2.11 -1.85
N GLY A 287 9.88 0.92 -2.28
CA GLY A 287 9.00 0.01 -1.57
C GLY A 287 8.58 -1.16 -2.43
N TYR A 288 7.69 -1.91 -1.91
CA TYR A 288 7.17 -3.08 -2.60
C TYR A 288 5.72 -3.33 -2.20
N VAL A 289 4.95 -3.85 -3.11
CA VAL A 289 3.64 -4.40 -2.83
C VAL A 289 3.65 -5.86 -3.25
N ARG A 290 3.49 -6.75 -2.29
CA ARG A 290 3.41 -8.20 -2.54
C ARG A 290 2.12 -8.76 -1.98
N PHE A 291 1.32 -9.29 -2.86
CA PHE A 291 0.07 -9.96 -2.52
C PHE A 291 0.17 -11.41 -3.02
N CYS A 292 0.38 -12.36 -2.13
CA CYS A 292 0.75 -13.72 -2.55
C CYS A 292 0.06 -14.82 -1.73
N ASN A 293 -0.29 -15.89 -2.43
CA ASN A 293 -0.92 -17.07 -1.85
C ASN A 293 -2.21 -16.73 -1.08
N ASN A 294 -3.07 -15.89 -1.66
CA ASN A 294 -4.33 -15.47 -1.05
C ASN A 294 -5.53 -16.00 -1.85
N THR A 295 -6.63 -16.21 -1.15
CA THR A 295 -7.94 -16.45 -1.77
C THR A 295 -8.85 -15.26 -1.51
N ILE A 296 -9.37 -14.65 -2.59
CA ILE A 296 -10.27 -13.51 -2.55
C ILE A 296 -11.60 -13.95 -3.13
N ASN A 297 -12.66 -13.89 -2.30
CA ASN A 297 -14.01 -14.27 -2.73
C ASN A 297 -14.72 -13.17 -3.52
N GLY A 298 -14.28 -11.93 -3.38
CA GLY A 298 -14.76 -10.80 -4.15
C GLY A 298 -13.67 -10.23 -5.08
N ASN A 299 -13.64 -8.91 -5.17
CA ASN A 299 -12.80 -8.20 -6.11
C ASN A 299 -11.42 -7.86 -5.52
N ILE A 300 -10.41 -7.88 -6.38
CA ILE A 300 -9.14 -7.21 -6.13
C ILE A 300 -9.04 -5.99 -7.05
N SER A 301 -8.66 -4.86 -6.49
CA SER A 301 -8.42 -3.63 -7.23
C SER A 301 -7.07 -3.06 -6.86
N ILE A 302 -6.32 -2.58 -7.85
CA ILE A 302 -5.02 -1.95 -7.68
C ILE A 302 -5.17 -0.47 -7.99
N GLY A 303 -4.92 0.37 -6.99
CA GLY A 303 -4.96 1.82 -7.12
C GLY A 303 -3.85 2.36 -8.02
N ALA A 304 -4.06 3.56 -8.58
CA ALA A 304 -3.10 4.21 -9.46
C ALA A 304 -1.75 4.44 -8.76
N ALA A 305 -0.68 4.03 -9.41
CA ALA A 305 0.69 4.41 -9.08
C ALA A 305 1.32 5.06 -10.31
N GLU A 306 2.22 6.00 -10.09
CA GLU A 306 3.12 6.41 -11.17
C GLU A 306 4.06 5.26 -11.50
N GLU A 307 4.32 5.06 -12.78
CA GLU A 307 5.26 4.06 -13.25
C GLU A 307 6.63 4.24 -12.57
N ASN A 308 7.09 3.19 -11.95
CA ASN A 308 8.46 3.09 -11.51
C ASN A 308 8.95 1.65 -11.67
N ASP A 309 9.86 1.41 -12.57
CA ASP A 309 10.42 0.09 -12.89
C ASP A 309 11.10 -0.59 -11.67
N ASP A 310 11.46 0.17 -10.66
CA ASP A 310 12.10 -0.35 -9.44
C ASP A 310 11.09 -0.96 -8.43
N TRP A 311 9.78 -0.97 -8.72
CA TRP A 311 8.73 -1.23 -7.76
C TRP A 311 7.63 -2.15 -8.27
N PRO A 312 7.91 -3.42 -8.43
CA PRO A 312 6.88 -4.32 -8.91
C PRO A 312 5.80 -4.52 -7.85
N LEU A 313 4.61 -4.02 -8.14
CA LEU A 313 3.41 -4.54 -7.51
C LEU A 313 3.18 -5.94 -8.08
N THR A 314 3.23 -6.95 -7.23
CA THR A 314 3.05 -8.34 -7.65
C THR A 314 1.89 -8.98 -6.91
N VAL A 315 0.91 -9.47 -7.67
CA VAL A 315 -0.13 -10.39 -7.20
C VAL A 315 0.24 -11.78 -7.70
N LYS A 316 0.55 -12.70 -6.80
CA LYS A 316 1.15 -13.97 -7.17
C LYS A 316 0.51 -15.16 -6.46
N ASP A 317 0.33 -16.26 -7.19
CA ASP A 317 -0.19 -17.52 -6.65
C ASP A 317 -1.53 -17.35 -5.91
N CYS A 318 -2.45 -16.53 -6.46
CA CYS A 318 -3.72 -16.18 -5.82
C CYS A 318 -4.93 -16.78 -6.56
N ASN A 319 -5.96 -17.10 -5.77
CA ASN A 319 -7.30 -17.43 -6.28
C ASN A 319 -8.20 -16.19 -6.15
N ILE A 320 -8.67 -15.64 -7.26
CA ILE A 320 -9.51 -14.45 -7.29
C ILE A 320 -10.87 -14.83 -7.88
N ASN A 321 -11.88 -14.96 -7.04
CA ASN A 321 -13.21 -15.40 -7.47
C ASN A 321 -14.04 -14.26 -8.08
N GLY A 322 -13.70 -13.01 -7.80
CA GLY A 322 -14.36 -11.83 -8.36
C GLY A 322 -13.56 -11.18 -9.48
N ARG A 323 -13.59 -9.86 -9.53
CA ARG A 323 -12.89 -9.04 -10.53
C ARG A 323 -11.44 -8.82 -10.14
N ALA A 324 -10.57 -8.82 -11.15
CA ALA A 324 -9.23 -8.29 -11.01
C ALA A 324 -9.16 -6.96 -11.79
N GLU A 325 -9.15 -5.86 -11.09
CA GLU A 325 -9.07 -4.53 -11.67
C GLU A 325 -7.66 -3.98 -11.48
N ASN A 326 -7.03 -3.59 -12.55
CA ASN A 326 -5.72 -2.94 -12.53
C ASN A 326 -5.83 -1.57 -13.20
N THR A 327 -5.51 -0.53 -12.47
CA THR A 327 -5.51 0.85 -13.00
C THR A 327 -4.12 1.31 -13.41
N ILE A 328 -3.11 0.45 -13.27
CA ILE A 328 -1.71 0.75 -13.58
C ILE A 328 -1.12 -0.27 -14.55
N ASP A 329 -0.34 0.19 -15.50
CA ASP A 329 0.29 -0.64 -16.53
C ASP A 329 1.45 -1.52 -16.00
N THR A 330 1.94 -1.25 -14.80
CA THR A 330 3.11 -1.93 -14.20
C THR A 330 2.76 -3.08 -13.24
N GLY A 331 1.50 -3.26 -12.90
CA GLY A 331 1.07 -4.37 -12.03
C GLY A 331 1.27 -5.73 -12.72
N LEU A 332 1.83 -6.71 -12.00
CA LEU A 332 2.03 -8.06 -12.46
C LEU A 332 1.15 -9.05 -11.71
N TYR A 333 0.25 -9.72 -12.43
CA TYR A 333 -0.43 -10.93 -11.97
C TYR A 333 0.35 -12.16 -12.45
N LEU A 334 0.82 -12.98 -11.53
CA LEU A 334 1.66 -14.13 -11.82
C LEU A 334 1.05 -15.41 -11.22
N ARG A 335 0.79 -16.40 -12.05
CA ARG A 335 0.22 -17.70 -11.65
C ARG A 335 -1.06 -17.55 -10.81
N CYS A 336 -1.96 -16.70 -11.24
CA CYS A 336 -3.25 -16.50 -10.58
C CYS A 336 -4.37 -17.21 -11.30
N ASP A 337 -5.30 -17.79 -10.52
CA ASP A 337 -6.59 -18.25 -11.02
C ASP A 337 -7.63 -17.14 -10.83
N ILE A 338 -8.16 -16.60 -11.92
CA ILE A 338 -9.06 -15.45 -11.88
C ILE A 338 -10.45 -15.85 -12.40
N GLY A 339 -11.46 -15.73 -11.54
CA GLY A 339 -12.85 -15.96 -11.92
C GLY A 339 -13.35 -17.39 -11.85
N LYS A 340 -12.73 -18.24 -11.09
CA LYS A 340 -13.08 -19.67 -10.97
C LYS A 340 -14.35 -19.93 -10.14
N SER A 341 -15.05 -18.90 -9.67
CA SER A 341 -16.26 -19.06 -8.86
C SER A 341 -17.33 -19.84 -9.63
N ASN A 342 -17.76 -20.96 -9.03
CA ASN A 342 -18.88 -21.77 -9.49
C ASN A 342 -20.26 -21.10 -9.26
N ASN A 343 -20.29 -19.83 -8.90
CA ASN A 343 -21.53 -19.14 -8.63
C ASN A 343 -22.27 -18.85 -9.95
N LYS A 344 -23.36 -19.54 -10.17
CA LYS A 344 -24.17 -19.51 -11.39
C LYS A 344 -24.93 -18.21 -11.63
N ASP A 345 -24.85 -17.25 -10.71
CA ASP A 345 -25.48 -15.93 -10.83
C ASP A 345 -24.58 -14.90 -11.53
N ASN A 346 -24.00 -15.32 -12.63
CA ASN A 346 -22.87 -14.74 -13.35
C ASN A 346 -23.23 -13.54 -14.24
N ASN A 347 -23.78 -12.50 -13.69
CA ASN A 347 -23.69 -11.16 -14.28
C ASN A 347 -22.52 -10.36 -13.68
N LEU A 348 -21.40 -11.01 -13.49
CA LEU A 348 -20.16 -10.31 -13.06
C LEU A 348 -19.54 -9.68 -14.30
N ASN A 349 -19.87 -8.42 -14.56
CA ASN A 349 -19.09 -7.56 -15.45
C ASN A 349 -17.66 -7.54 -14.95
N ILE A 350 -16.72 -8.08 -15.70
CA ILE A 350 -15.32 -8.12 -15.31
C ILE A 350 -14.57 -7.16 -16.21
N SER A 351 -14.16 -6.09 -15.57
CA SER A 351 -13.10 -5.27 -16.10
C SER A 351 -11.77 -5.91 -15.68
N LEU A 352 -11.10 -6.53 -16.65
CA LEU A 352 -9.66 -6.73 -16.55
C LEU A 352 -9.05 -5.45 -17.12
N GLY A 353 -8.76 -4.48 -16.26
CA GLY A 353 -8.09 -3.24 -16.67
C GLY A 353 -6.75 -3.52 -17.36
N SER A 354 -6.08 -2.49 -17.83
CA SER A 354 -4.71 -2.63 -18.34
C SER A 354 -3.78 -3.20 -17.26
N GLY A 355 -3.04 -4.24 -17.57
CA GLY A 355 -2.12 -4.92 -16.66
C GLY A 355 -1.32 -6.00 -17.35
N ASN A 356 -0.36 -6.56 -16.62
CA ASN A 356 0.46 -7.67 -17.09
C ASN A 356 0.04 -8.96 -16.39
N PHE A 357 -0.38 -9.95 -17.17
CA PHE A 357 -0.80 -11.26 -16.68
C PHE A 357 0.12 -12.33 -17.25
N LYS A 358 0.74 -13.10 -16.37
CA LYS A 358 1.66 -14.16 -16.77
C LYS A 358 1.35 -15.47 -16.08
N ASP A 359 1.33 -16.54 -16.84
CA ASP A 359 1.04 -17.90 -16.33
C ASP A 359 -0.31 -17.98 -15.59
N CYS A 360 -1.31 -17.20 -15.98
CA CYS A 360 -2.60 -17.10 -15.29
C CYS A 360 -3.69 -17.92 -15.99
N THR A 361 -4.65 -18.40 -15.19
CA THR A 361 -5.92 -18.91 -15.71
C THR A 361 -7.01 -17.88 -15.52
N ILE A 362 -7.71 -17.52 -16.57
CA ILE A 362 -8.77 -16.51 -16.59
C ILE A 362 -10.06 -17.19 -17.07
N SER A 363 -11.04 -17.31 -16.18
CA SER A 363 -12.22 -18.13 -16.45
C SER A 363 -13.53 -17.39 -16.23
N ASN A 364 -14.56 -17.80 -16.96
CA ASN A 364 -15.95 -17.41 -16.76
C ASN A 364 -16.17 -15.90 -16.72
N LYS A 365 -15.65 -15.19 -17.71
CA LYS A 365 -15.70 -13.74 -17.79
C LYS A 365 -16.72 -13.27 -18.82
N SER A 366 -17.61 -12.38 -18.40
CA SER A 366 -18.39 -11.54 -19.29
C SER A 366 -18.01 -10.08 -19.00
N GLY A 367 -17.30 -9.40 -19.87
CA GLY A 367 -16.75 -8.13 -19.47
C GLY A 367 -16.69 -7.10 -20.57
N GLU A 368 -16.73 -5.83 -20.13
CA GLU A 368 -16.70 -4.68 -21.03
C GLU A 368 -15.29 -4.14 -21.28
N ASN A 369 -14.32 -4.40 -20.39
CA ASN A 369 -12.96 -3.87 -20.55
C ASN A 369 -11.91 -4.96 -20.34
N MET A 370 -11.17 -5.27 -21.39
CA MET A 370 -9.93 -6.03 -21.32
C MET A 370 -8.83 -5.20 -22.00
N GLY A 371 -7.79 -4.91 -21.26
CA GLY A 371 -6.60 -4.27 -21.79
C GLY A 371 -5.34 -4.98 -21.26
N GLY A 372 -4.17 -4.63 -21.79
CA GLY A 372 -2.89 -5.08 -21.26
C GLY A 372 -2.23 -6.24 -21.99
N ILE A 373 -1.31 -6.90 -21.29
CA ILE A 373 -0.43 -7.94 -21.85
C ILE A 373 -0.69 -9.25 -21.11
N TYR A 374 -0.92 -10.31 -21.90
CA TYR A 374 -1.16 -11.65 -21.40
C TYR A 374 -0.12 -12.60 -22.01
N GLU A 375 0.69 -13.21 -21.19
CA GLU A 375 1.73 -14.15 -21.62
C GLU A 375 1.54 -15.50 -20.95
N ASN A 376 1.53 -16.56 -21.76
CA ASN A 376 1.41 -17.94 -21.28
C ASN A 376 0.16 -18.17 -20.41
N CYS A 377 -0.97 -17.57 -20.79
CA CYS A 377 -2.21 -17.63 -20.05
C CYS A 377 -3.20 -18.66 -20.66
N THR A 378 -4.11 -19.15 -19.83
CA THR A 378 -5.25 -19.95 -20.27
C THR A 378 -6.54 -19.16 -20.09
N PHE A 379 -7.33 -19.02 -21.15
CA PHE A 379 -8.63 -18.37 -21.10
C PHE A 379 -9.73 -19.42 -21.29
N GLU A 380 -10.73 -19.38 -20.41
CA GLU A 380 -11.85 -20.33 -20.43
C GLU A 380 -13.20 -19.61 -20.30
N ASN A 381 -14.10 -19.85 -21.23
CA ASN A 381 -15.47 -19.32 -21.23
C ASN A 381 -15.51 -17.79 -21.10
N ILE A 382 -14.89 -17.10 -22.04
CA ILE A 382 -14.91 -15.65 -22.13
C ILE A 382 -16.05 -15.20 -23.05
N SER A 383 -16.85 -14.24 -22.61
CA SER A 383 -17.99 -13.72 -23.39
C SER A 383 -18.22 -12.24 -23.14
N GLY A 384 -19.04 -11.59 -23.95
CA GLY A 384 -19.49 -10.21 -23.77
C GLY A 384 -18.76 -9.19 -24.67
N ASN A 385 -18.94 -7.92 -24.37
CA ASN A 385 -18.29 -6.84 -25.11
C ASN A 385 -16.88 -6.61 -24.60
N ILE A 386 -15.92 -6.53 -25.51
CA ILE A 386 -14.53 -6.21 -25.17
C ILE A 386 -14.20 -4.81 -25.68
N HIS A 387 -13.75 -3.96 -24.76
CA HIS A 387 -13.21 -2.66 -25.06
C HIS A 387 -11.73 -2.63 -24.65
N GLY A 388 -10.89 -1.99 -25.44
CA GLY A 388 -9.49 -1.77 -25.14
C GLY A 388 -8.54 -2.49 -26.08
N THR A 389 -7.27 -2.25 -25.88
CA THR A 389 -6.17 -2.88 -26.64
C THR A 389 -5.49 -3.91 -25.77
N PHE A 390 -5.29 -5.11 -26.32
CA PHE A 390 -4.57 -6.15 -25.62
C PHE A 390 -3.64 -6.95 -26.51
N ASN A 391 -2.61 -7.51 -25.92
CA ASN A 391 -1.67 -8.42 -26.54
C ASN A 391 -1.68 -9.76 -25.79
N ILE A 392 -2.02 -10.83 -26.49
CA ILE A 392 -2.02 -12.19 -25.94
C ILE A 392 -0.96 -12.98 -26.69
N SER A 393 -0.05 -13.62 -25.93
CA SER A 393 1.00 -14.44 -26.52
C SER A 393 1.19 -15.78 -25.81
N ASN A 394 1.58 -16.79 -26.57
CA ASN A 394 1.89 -18.14 -26.08
C ASN A 394 0.77 -18.74 -25.22
N SER A 395 -0.48 -18.48 -25.55
CA SER A 395 -1.64 -18.72 -24.69
C SER A 395 -2.65 -19.66 -25.35
N THR A 396 -3.43 -20.34 -24.49
CA THR A 396 -4.53 -21.20 -24.94
C THR A 396 -5.86 -20.52 -24.67
N ILE A 397 -6.73 -20.48 -25.66
CA ILE A 397 -8.04 -19.82 -25.58
C ILE A 397 -9.13 -20.82 -25.88
N ASN A 398 -9.99 -21.09 -24.88
CA ASN A 398 -11.09 -22.04 -24.97
C ASN A 398 -12.45 -21.35 -24.78
N ASN A 399 -13.36 -21.50 -25.73
CA ASN A 399 -14.71 -20.95 -25.64
C ASN A 399 -14.73 -19.42 -25.43
N TRP A 400 -14.23 -18.68 -26.39
CA TRP A 400 -14.24 -17.23 -26.36
C TRP A 400 -15.18 -16.70 -27.47
N VAL A 401 -16.26 -16.07 -27.06
CA VAL A 401 -17.22 -15.44 -27.99
C VAL A 401 -17.46 -14.00 -27.52
N THR A 402 -16.97 -13.03 -28.27
CA THR A 402 -17.04 -11.63 -27.86
C THR A 402 -17.47 -10.70 -28.98
N TYR A 403 -18.03 -9.56 -28.61
CA TYR A 403 -18.31 -8.46 -29.50
C TYR A 403 -17.21 -7.38 -29.31
N ALA A 404 -16.62 -6.95 -30.43
CA ALA A 404 -15.70 -5.83 -30.39
C ALA A 404 -16.44 -4.54 -30.01
N GLY A 405 -15.93 -3.82 -29.00
CA GLY A 405 -16.56 -2.60 -28.48
C GLY A 405 -16.39 -1.37 -29.39
N ALA A 406 -17.00 -0.27 -29.03
CA ALA A 406 -17.27 0.89 -29.90
C ALA A 406 -16.08 1.80 -30.28
N TYR A 407 -14.84 1.55 -29.82
CA TYR A 407 -13.70 2.44 -30.06
C TYR A 407 -12.50 1.62 -30.53
N ASP A 408 -12.08 1.81 -31.75
CA ASP A 408 -10.88 1.31 -32.44
C ASP A 408 -9.98 0.32 -31.66
N PRO A 409 -10.49 -0.82 -31.20
CA PRO A 409 -9.70 -1.74 -30.40
C PRO A 409 -8.65 -2.43 -31.28
N SER A 410 -7.48 -2.69 -30.70
CA SER A 410 -6.43 -3.46 -31.34
C SER A 410 -6.19 -4.76 -30.56
N TYR A 411 -6.43 -5.89 -31.20
CA TYR A 411 -6.28 -7.20 -30.62
C TYR A 411 -5.12 -7.94 -31.29
N ASN A 412 -4.09 -8.29 -30.55
CA ASN A 412 -2.95 -9.01 -31.07
C ASN A 412 -2.83 -10.38 -30.40
N PHE A 413 -2.82 -11.42 -31.23
CA PHE A 413 -2.63 -12.80 -30.82
C PHE A 413 -1.34 -13.33 -31.47
N THR A 414 -0.43 -13.85 -30.67
CA THR A 414 0.84 -14.40 -31.16
C THR A 414 1.12 -15.76 -30.54
N ASN A 415 1.35 -16.78 -31.36
CA ASN A 415 1.60 -18.16 -30.93
C ASN A 415 0.50 -18.69 -30.02
N CYS A 416 -0.76 -18.45 -30.35
CA CYS A 416 -1.89 -18.85 -29.51
C CYS A 416 -2.61 -20.08 -30.10
N GLU A 417 -3.07 -20.96 -29.21
CA GLU A 417 -4.01 -22.02 -29.54
C GLU A 417 -5.46 -21.52 -29.34
N LEU A 418 -6.25 -21.50 -30.38
CA LEU A 418 -7.60 -20.95 -30.38
C LEU A 418 -8.64 -22.09 -30.59
N ASN A 419 -9.38 -22.40 -29.51
CA ASN A 419 -10.40 -23.43 -29.53
C ASN A 419 -11.80 -22.82 -29.31
N ASN A 420 -12.70 -22.94 -30.30
CA ASN A 420 -14.02 -22.33 -30.25
C ASN A 420 -13.97 -20.82 -29.96
N PHE A 421 -13.27 -20.11 -30.85
CA PHE A 421 -12.95 -18.69 -30.69
C PHE A 421 -13.71 -17.88 -31.76
N GLU A 422 -14.40 -16.82 -31.32
CA GLU A 422 -15.14 -15.92 -32.19
C GLU A 422 -15.05 -14.47 -31.72
N ILE A 423 -14.68 -13.55 -32.60
CA ILE A 423 -14.81 -12.11 -32.39
C ILE A 423 -15.81 -11.56 -33.41
N ILE A 424 -16.88 -10.96 -32.92
CA ILE A 424 -17.94 -10.37 -33.71
C ILE A 424 -17.72 -8.86 -33.79
N PHE A 425 -17.45 -8.33 -34.98
CA PHE A 425 -17.29 -6.89 -35.20
C PHE A 425 -18.63 -6.28 -35.57
N GLY A 426 -19.08 -5.28 -34.83
CA GLY A 426 -20.28 -4.52 -35.13
C GLY A 426 -20.07 -3.49 -36.26
N TYR A 427 -21.15 -2.99 -36.83
CA TYR A 427 -21.17 -2.08 -38.02
C TYR A 427 -20.43 -0.73 -37.80
N TRP A 428 -20.09 -0.35 -36.55
CA TRP A 428 -19.55 0.96 -36.16
C TRP A 428 -18.04 0.98 -35.93
N HIS A 429 -17.33 -0.12 -36.26
CA HIS A 429 -15.90 -0.28 -35.89
C HIS A 429 -14.99 -0.05 -37.10
N GLN A 430 -14.88 1.21 -37.55
CA GLN A 430 -14.06 1.55 -38.74
C GLN A 430 -12.55 1.50 -38.51
N GLY A 431 -12.07 1.41 -37.28
CA GLY A 431 -10.65 1.37 -36.95
C GLY A 431 -10.17 0.13 -36.18
N ALA A 432 -11.08 -0.81 -35.88
CA ALA A 432 -10.72 -2.02 -35.16
C ALA A 432 -9.75 -2.90 -35.98
N SER A 433 -8.70 -3.39 -35.33
CA SER A 433 -7.74 -4.30 -35.95
C SER A 433 -7.54 -5.56 -35.11
N THR A 434 -7.45 -6.70 -35.78
CA THR A 434 -7.08 -7.96 -35.15
C THR A 434 -5.93 -8.58 -35.92
N LEU A 435 -4.84 -8.86 -35.24
CA LEU A 435 -3.67 -9.51 -35.81
C LEU A 435 -3.51 -10.90 -35.22
N PHE A 436 -3.49 -11.90 -36.06
CA PHE A 436 -3.15 -13.27 -35.70
C PHE A 436 -1.77 -13.60 -36.29
N ASN A 437 -0.84 -13.96 -35.46
CA ASN A 437 0.49 -14.36 -35.86
C ASN A 437 0.80 -15.75 -35.30
N ASN A 438 0.91 -16.74 -36.19
CA ASN A 438 1.19 -18.11 -35.82
C ASN A 438 0.18 -18.71 -34.82
N CYS A 439 -1.10 -18.50 -35.05
CA CYS A 439 -2.20 -19.06 -34.25
C CYS A 439 -2.92 -20.18 -35.00
#